data_55e53ad1d7f3fd534a363a65b0a252a0
#
_entry.id   55e53ad1d7f3fd534a363a65b0a252a0
#
_cell.length_a   1.000
_cell.length_b   1.000
_cell.length_c   1.000
_cell.angle_alpha   90.00
_cell.angle_beta   90.00
_cell.angle_gamma   90.00
#
_symmetry.space_group_name_H-M   'P 1'
#
loop_
_entity.id
_entity.type
_entity.pdbx_description
1 polymer ?
#
loop_
_entity_poly.entity_id
_entity_poly.type
_entity_poly.pdbx_seq_one_letter_code
_entity_poly.pdbx_strand_id
1 'polypeptide(L)'
;MKKIVMFVMIFSTLAFAIPAGAQEKAKWTEMETFHGVMSTTFHPAEEGKFEPIRTRSGEMVEKATAWKNSTAPAGYYQESVQKILVKLVKGAKKVNSLVKKSGSDADLKEQLTELHEIFHEIAEKCKH
;
A
#
# COMPACT_ATOMS: atom_id res chain seq x y z
N MET A 1 -41.41 -41.94 45.04
CA MET A 1 -41.66 -40.72 44.21
C MET A 1 -40.34 -40.12 43.81
N LYS A 2 -39.94 -40.28 42.57
CA LYS A 2 -38.74 -39.70 42.06
C LYS A 2 -39.09 -38.33 41.46
N LYS A 3 -38.61 -37.23 42.08
CA LYS A 3 -38.70 -35.92 41.51
C LYS A 3 -37.63 -35.77 40.47
N ILE A 4 -38.05 -35.70 39.19
CA ILE A 4 -37.17 -35.41 38.08
C ILE A 4 -36.94 -33.88 38.11
N VAL A 5 -35.75 -33.46 38.54
CA VAL A 5 -35.33 -32.08 38.43
C VAL A 5 -34.83 -31.90 37.00
N MET A 6 -35.67 -31.29 36.19
CA MET A 6 -35.34 -30.94 34.84
C MET A 6 -34.41 -29.72 34.90
N PHE A 7 -33.10 -29.95 34.67
CA PHE A 7 -32.13 -28.87 34.56
C PHE A 7 -32.30 -28.24 33.17
N VAL A 8 -32.97 -27.09 33.13
CA VAL A 8 -33.02 -26.29 31.93
C VAL A 8 -31.68 -25.57 31.82
N MET A 9 -30.75 -26.11 31.00
CA MET A 9 -29.59 -25.37 30.58
C MET A 9 -30.04 -24.24 29.66
N ILE A 10 -30.04 -23.05 30.20
CA ILE A 10 -30.16 -21.84 29.39
C ILE A 10 -28.81 -21.63 28.74
N PHE A 11 -28.68 -22.06 27.47
CA PHE A 11 -27.54 -21.68 26.65
C PHE A 11 -27.71 -20.18 26.34
N SER A 12 -27.05 -19.35 27.10
CA SER A 12 -26.88 -17.95 26.77
C SER A 12 -25.88 -17.86 25.63
N THR A 13 -26.40 -17.84 24.40
CA THR A 13 -25.59 -17.49 23.23
C THR A 13 -25.22 -16.02 23.37
N LEU A 14 -24.00 -15.79 23.83
CA LEU A 14 -23.41 -14.47 23.81
C LEU A 14 -23.14 -14.12 22.34
N ALA A 15 -24.11 -13.47 21.69
CA ALA A 15 -23.91 -12.89 20.39
C ALA A 15 -22.92 -11.71 20.55
N PHE A 16 -21.68 -11.93 20.15
CA PHE A 16 -20.74 -10.83 20.00
C PHE A 16 -21.22 -9.96 18.83
N ALA A 17 -21.96 -8.91 19.14
CA ALA A 17 -22.26 -7.88 18.18
C ALA A 17 -20.99 -7.08 17.92
N ILE A 18 -20.35 -7.29 16.78
CA ILE A 18 -19.27 -6.44 16.29
C ILE A 18 -19.89 -5.09 15.96
N PRO A 19 -19.48 -3.99 16.62
CA PRO A 19 -20.07 -2.69 16.31
C PRO A 19 -19.79 -2.33 14.86
N ALA A 20 -20.84 -1.96 14.11
CA ALA A 20 -20.78 -1.64 12.67
C ALA A 20 -19.87 -0.45 12.33
N GLY A 21 -19.33 0.28 13.32
CA GLY A 21 -18.38 1.40 13.14
C GLY A 21 -16.91 1.04 13.25
N ALA A 22 -16.56 -0.22 13.56
CA ALA A 22 -15.19 -0.68 13.74
C ALA A 22 -14.66 -1.47 12.53
N GLN A 23 -15.10 -1.15 11.30
CA GLN A 23 -14.44 -1.65 10.11
C GLN A 23 -13.11 -0.94 9.98
N GLU A 24 -12.05 -1.59 10.42
CA GLU A 24 -10.72 -1.20 10.04
C GLU A 24 -10.66 -1.13 8.51
N LYS A 25 -10.09 -0.03 7.99
CA LYS A 25 -9.81 0.05 6.55
C LYS A 25 -9.02 -1.19 6.17
N ALA A 26 -9.50 -1.92 5.15
CA ALA A 26 -8.83 -3.11 4.68
C ALA A 26 -7.37 -2.78 4.39
N LYS A 27 -6.48 -3.43 5.11
CA LYS A 27 -5.04 -3.20 5.04
C LYS A 27 -4.50 -3.82 3.75
N TRP A 28 -3.77 -3.03 2.97
CA TRP A 28 -3.08 -3.51 1.79
C TRP A 28 -1.57 -3.52 2.04
N THR A 29 -1.06 -4.65 2.46
CA THR A 29 0.33 -4.81 2.90
C THR A 29 1.33 -4.39 1.84
N GLU A 30 1.11 -4.75 0.58
CA GLU A 30 2.02 -4.42 -0.52
C GLU A 30 2.03 -2.91 -0.81
N MET A 31 0.91 -2.23 -0.65
CA MET A 31 0.84 -0.77 -0.73
C MET A 31 1.65 -0.11 0.38
N GLU A 32 1.49 -0.58 1.61
CA GLU A 32 2.23 -0.06 2.76
C GLU A 32 3.73 -0.29 2.65
N THR A 33 4.12 -1.45 2.15
CA THR A 33 5.53 -1.80 1.93
C THR A 33 6.16 -0.89 0.87
N PHE A 34 5.46 -0.66 -0.24
CA PHE A 34 5.90 0.30 -1.24
C PHE A 34 5.97 1.72 -0.67
N HIS A 35 4.95 2.14 0.07
CA HIS A 35 4.93 3.46 0.71
C HIS A 35 6.10 3.66 1.67
N GLY A 36 6.51 2.63 2.40
CA GLY A 36 7.68 2.68 3.26
C GLY A 36 8.97 3.02 2.51
N VAL A 37 9.21 2.37 1.37
CA VAL A 37 10.35 2.66 0.50
C VAL A 37 10.22 4.06 -0.13
N MET A 38 9.03 4.40 -0.61
CA MET A 38 8.73 5.71 -1.19
C MET A 38 9.02 6.84 -0.20
N SER A 39 8.48 6.74 1.00
CA SER A 39 8.61 7.73 2.06
C SER A 39 10.06 7.95 2.49
N THR A 40 10.81 6.86 2.69
CA THR A 40 12.21 6.91 3.14
C THR A 40 13.20 7.30 2.06
N THR A 41 12.78 7.41 0.81
CA THR A 41 13.61 7.89 -0.30
C THR A 41 13.17 9.26 -0.82
N PHE A 42 11.87 9.52 -0.86
CA PHE A 42 11.30 10.77 -1.37
C PHE A 42 11.51 11.94 -0.41
N HIS A 43 11.19 11.80 0.87
CA HIS A 43 11.35 12.89 1.83
C HIS A 43 12.79 13.36 1.98
N PRO A 44 13.81 12.48 2.06
CA PRO A 44 15.20 12.92 2.00
C PRO A 44 15.54 13.65 0.70
N ALA A 45 15.03 13.20 -0.44
CA ALA A 45 15.26 13.87 -1.73
C ALA A 45 14.68 15.30 -1.77
N GLU A 46 13.54 15.52 -1.13
CA GLU A 46 12.98 16.88 -0.96
C GLU A 46 13.92 17.82 -0.20
N GLU A 47 14.70 17.26 0.72
CA GLU A 47 15.70 17.98 1.51
C GLU A 47 17.08 18.04 0.82
N GLY A 48 17.18 17.57 -0.42
CA GLY A 48 18.44 17.53 -1.18
C GLY A 48 19.34 16.33 -0.87
N LYS A 49 18.82 15.33 -0.18
CA LYS A 49 19.54 14.09 0.17
C LYS A 49 19.14 12.97 -0.77
N PHE A 50 19.97 12.66 -1.76
CA PHE A 50 19.66 11.68 -2.81
C PHE A 50 20.33 10.31 -2.60
N GLU A 51 21.14 10.13 -1.58
CA GLU A 51 21.77 8.85 -1.29
C GLU A 51 20.76 7.73 -1.07
N PRO A 52 19.66 7.90 -0.30
CA PRO A 52 18.68 6.84 -0.10
C PRO A 52 18.07 6.34 -1.42
N ILE A 53 17.67 7.22 -2.32
CA ILE A 53 17.12 6.77 -3.61
C ILE A 53 18.18 6.15 -4.51
N ARG A 54 19.39 6.65 -4.50
CA ARG A 54 20.49 6.07 -5.31
C ARG A 54 20.86 4.68 -4.87
N THR A 55 20.69 4.34 -3.60
CA THR A 55 20.99 3.00 -3.06
C THR A 55 19.77 2.06 -3.08
N ARG A 56 18.56 2.58 -3.10
CA ARG A 56 17.33 1.80 -2.94
C ARG A 56 16.39 1.81 -4.15
N SER A 57 16.79 2.35 -5.28
CA SER A 57 15.93 2.42 -6.47
C SER A 57 15.52 1.03 -7.00
N GLY A 58 16.39 0.03 -6.89
CA GLY A 58 16.06 -1.35 -7.23
C GLY A 58 15.01 -1.96 -6.31
N GLU A 59 15.11 -1.70 -5.01
CA GLU A 59 14.10 -2.12 -4.02
C GLU A 59 12.74 -1.48 -4.32
N MET A 60 12.73 -0.21 -4.71
CA MET A 60 11.50 0.48 -5.11
C MET A 60 10.81 -0.21 -6.27
N VAL A 61 11.54 -0.65 -7.30
CA VAL A 61 11.00 -1.43 -8.43
C VAL A 61 10.43 -2.76 -7.95
N GLU A 62 11.14 -3.46 -7.07
CA GLU A 62 10.71 -4.73 -6.49
C GLU A 62 9.37 -4.58 -5.74
N LYS A 63 9.27 -3.58 -4.89
CA LYS A 63 8.04 -3.34 -4.09
C LYS A 63 6.88 -2.84 -4.96
N ALA A 64 7.14 -2.03 -5.97
CA ALA A 64 6.13 -1.63 -6.95
C ALA A 64 5.59 -2.83 -7.73
N THR A 65 6.46 -3.73 -8.16
CA THR A 65 6.09 -4.95 -8.88
C THR A 65 5.29 -5.90 -8.00
N ALA A 66 5.69 -6.10 -6.75
CA ALA A 66 4.96 -6.91 -5.78
C ALA A 66 3.55 -6.34 -5.54
N TRP A 67 3.43 -5.03 -5.42
CA TRP A 67 2.13 -4.37 -5.26
C TRP A 67 1.24 -4.58 -6.50
N LYS A 68 1.77 -4.39 -7.70
CA LYS A 68 1.04 -4.64 -8.94
C LYS A 68 0.53 -6.08 -9.05
N ASN A 69 1.30 -7.05 -8.58
CA ASN A 69 0.96 -8.47 -8.64
C ASN A 69 0.06 -8.93 -7.49
N SER A 70 -0.21 -8.06 -6.51
CA SER A 70 -1.11 -8.34 -5.40
C SER A 70 -2.57 -8.11 -5.79
N THR A 71 -3.48 -8.62 -4.96
CA THR A 71 -4.91 -8.39 -5.13
C THR A 71 -5.35 -7.23 -4.25
N ALA A 72 -6.00 -6.23 -4.84
CA ALA A 72 -6.55 -5.11 -4.08
C ALA A 72 -7.64 -5.61 -3.11
N PRO A 73 -7.60 -5.18 -1.84
CA PRO A 73 -8.66 -5.50 -0.89
C PRO A 73 -9.99 -4.86 -1.27
N ALA A 74 -11.07 -5.29 -0.60
CA ALA A 74 -12.39 -4.67 -0.76
C ALA A 74 -12.30 -3.16 -0.49
N GLY A 75 -13.05 -2.36 -1.22
CA GLY A 75 -13.05 -0.90 -1.11
C GLY A 75 -12.20 -0.19 -2.16
N TYR A 76 -11.56 -0.94 -3.06
CA TYR A 76 -10.82 -0.37 -4.19
C TYR A 76 -11.48 -0.73 -5.52
N TYR A 77 -11.45 0.20 -6.47
CA TYR A 77 -11.86 -0.06 -7.85
C TYR A 77 -10.78 -0.86 -8.58
N GLN A 78 -10.95 -2.17 -8.68
CA GLN A 78 -9.95 -3.12 -9.18
C GLN A 78 -9.34 -2.72 -10.54
N GLU A 79 -10.18 -2.36 -11.49
CA GLU A 79 -9.74 -1.99 -12.84
C GLU A 79 -8.92 -0.70 -12.86
N SER A 80 -9.40 0.32 -12.15
CA SER A 80 -8.69 1.60 -12.03
C SER A 80 -7.33 1.45 -11.36
N VAL A 81 -7.30 0.67 -10.29
CA VAL A 81 -6.07 0.35 -9.56
C VAL A 81 -5.06 -0.34 -10.46
N GLN A 82 -5.46 -1.34 -11.23
CA GLN A 82 -4.56 -2.08 -12.12
C GLN A 82 -3.93 -1.17 -13.18
N LYS A 83 -4.71 -0.28 -13.77
CA LYS A 83 -4.20 0.69 -14.75
C LYS A 83 -3.12 1.60 -14.16
N ILE A 84 -3.35 2.08 -12.94
CA ILE A 84 -2.42 3.00 -12.28
C ILE A 84 -1.19 2.26 -11.74
N LEU A 85 -1.33 1.02 -11.27
CA LEU A 85 -0.19 0.20 -10.86
C LEU A 85 0.77 -0.08 -12.02
N VAL A 86 0.27 -0.23 -13.23
CA VAL A 86 1.14 -0.33 -14.44
C VAL A 86 1.98 0.93 -14.58
N LYS A 87 1.39 2.11 -14.41
CA LYS A 87 2.11 3.40 -14.44
C LYS A 87 3.13 3.51 -13.31
N LEU A 88 2.75 3.05 -12.11
CA LEU A 88 3.62 3.08 -10.94
C LEU A 88 4.88 2.25 -11.17
N VAL A 89 4.75 1.03 -11.67
CA VAL A 89 5.91 0.16 -11.97
C VAL A 89 6.80 0.80 -13.04
N LYS A 90 6.22 1.38 -14.08
CA LYS A 90 6.99 2.12 -15.10
C LYS A 90 7.75 3.29 -14.50
N GLY A 91 7.11 4.06 -13.62
CA GLY A 91 7.73 5.17 -12.92
C GLY A 91 8.89 4.74 -12.02
N ALA A 92 8.72 3.66 -11.29
CA ALA A 92 9.79 3.08 -10.45
C ALA A 92 10.97 2.61 -11.30
N LYS A 93 10.72 1.94 -12.41
CA LYS A 93 11.77 1.52 -13.37
C LYS A 93 12.51 2.72 -13.97
N LYS A 94 11.80 3.81 -14.25
CA LYS A 94 12.40 5.03 -14.77
C LYS A 94 13.34 5.67 -13.75
N VAL A 95 12.96 5.74 -12.49
CA VAL A 95 13.84 6.18 -11.40
C VAL A 95 15.08 5.30 -11.30
N ASN A 96 14.91 3.98 -11.31
CA ASN A 96 16.04 3.05 -11.24
C ASN A 96 16.98 3.19 -12.44
N SER A 97 16.44 3.40 -13.65
CA SER A 97 17.23 3.67 -14.85
C SER A 97 18.05 4.96 -14.73
N LEU A 98 17.47 6.03 -14.20
CA LEU A 98 18.18 7.27 -13.93
C LEU A 98 19.34 7.07 -12.95
N VAL A 99 19.12 6.32 -11.89
CA VAL A 99 20.17 5.99 -10.92
C VAL A 99 21.32 5.23 -11.59
N LYS A 100 21.01 4.22 -12.39
CA LYS A 100 22.01 3.43 -13.13
C LYS A 100 22.82 4.25 -14.12
N LYS A 101 22.22 5.27 -14.71
CA LYS A 101 22.88 6.18 -15.65
C LYS A 101 23.56 7.37 -14.98
N SER A 102 23.59 7.40 -13.68
CA SER A 102 24.10 8.54 -12.90
C SER A 102 23.39 9.85 -13.25
N GLY A 103 22.06 9.79 -13.41
CA GLY A 103 21.21 10.95 -13.70
C GLY A 103 21.33 12.02 -12.61
N SER A 104 21.01 13.25 -12.95
CA SER A 104 21.14 14.39 -12.04
C SER A 104 20.17 14.30 -10.86
N ASP A 105 20.51 14.96 -9.77
CA ASP A 105 19.60 15.10 -8.61
C ASP A 105 18.29 15.76 -9.00
N ALA A 106 18.31 16.76 -9.88
CA ALA A 106 17.11 17.41 -10.37
C ALA A 106 16.17 16.45 -11.11
N ASP A 107 16.71 15.61 -11.99
CA ASP A 107 15.93 14.60 -12.72
C ASP A 107 15.36 13.54 -11.77
N LEU A 108 16.16 13.09 -10.80
CA LEU A 108 15.69 12.15 -9.77
C LEU A 108 14.55 12.74 -8.94
N LYS A 109 14.67 13.98 -8.53
CA LYS A 109 13.62 14.68 -7.77
C LYS A 109 12.32 14.78 -8.56
N GLU A 110 12.40 15.14 -9.84
CA GLU A 110 11.25 15.23 -10.72
C GLU A 110 10.55 13.87 -10.86
N GLN A 111 11.30 12.82 -11.17
CA GLN A 111 10.73 11.48 -11.34
C GLN A 111 10.18 10.89 -10.04
N LEU A 112 10.82 11.16 -8.91
CA LEU A 112 10.30 10.76 -7.60
C LEU A 112 9.01 11.49 -7.27
N THR A 113 8.91 12.77 -7.59
CA THR A 113 7.71 13.57 -7.37
C THR A 113 6.54 13.02 -8.19
N GLU A 114 6.76 12.72 -9.47
CA GLU A 114 5.75 12.08 -10.32
C GLU A 114 5.31 10.72 -9.76
N LEU A 115 6.25 9.91 -9.33
CA LEU A 115 5.97 8.60 -8.75
C LEU A 115 5.16 8.71 -7.45
N HIS A 116 5.46 9.66 -6.62
CA HIS A 116 4.72 9.95 -5.40
C HIS A 116 3.28 10.39 -5.69
N GLU A 117 3.06 11.19 -6.72
CA GLU A 117 1.72 11.57 -7.17
C GLU A 117 0.92 10.35 -7.67
N ILE A 118 1.54 9.45 -8.42
CA ILE A 118 0.91 8.20 -8.87
C ILE A 118 0.51 7.34 -7.67
N PHE A 119 1.35 7.27 -6.64
CA PHE A 119 1.02 6.59 -5.39
C PHE A 119 -0.26 7.16 -4.77
N HIS A 120 -0.36 8.48 -4.67
CA HIS A 120 -1.55 9.15 -4.12
C HIS A 120 -2.81 8.91 -4.96
N GLU A 121 -2.71 8.78 -6.27
CA GLU A 121 -3.84 8.41 -7.12
C GLU A 121 -4.47 7.09 -6.67
N ILE A 122 -3.65 6.09 -6.38
CA ILE A 122 -4.15 4.79 -5.90
C ILE A 122 -4.69 4.92 -4.48
N ALA A 123 -3.90 5.50 -3.59
CA ALA A 123 -4.22 5.58 -2.17
C ALA A 123 -5.49 6.39 -1.87
N GLU A 124 -5.80 7.40 -2.69
CA GLU A 124 -6.86 8.36 -2.42
C GLU A 124 -8.03 8.28 -3.40
N LYS A 125 -7.78 8.09 -4.70
CA LYS A 125 -8.80 8.19 -5.76
C LYS A 125 -9.39 6.85 -6.18
N CYS A 126 -8.70 5.74 -5.94
CA CYS A 126 -9.18 4.41 -6.32
C CYS A 126 -9.97 3.71 -5.23
N LYS A 127 -10.32 4.41 -4.17
CA LYS A 127 -11.18 3.92 -3.09
C LYS A 127 -12.65 4.25 -3.36
N HIS A 128 -13.56 3.38 -2.89
CA HIS A 128 -15.01 3.65 -2.86
C HIS A 128 -15.63 3.30 -1.52
#